data_37c3ea2d2f489335b36fb084aa94dba8
#
_entry.id   37c3ea2d2f489335b36fb084aa94dba8
#
_cell.length_a   1.000
_cell.length_b   1.000
_cell.length_c   1.000
_cell.angle_alpha   90.00
_cell.angle_beta   90.00
_cell.angle_gamma   90.00
#
_symmetry.space_group_name_H-M   'P 1'
#
loop_
_entity.id
_entity.type
_entity.pdbx_description
1 polymer ?
#
loop_
_entity_poly.entity_id
_entity_poly.type
_entity_poly.pdbx_seq_one_letter_code
_entity_poly.pdbx_strand_id
1 'polypeptide(L)'
;MELLKSLEHSRAIQENVNIKPQWLAGFIEAEGHFHGKAGQQPHFSISQHPADFKLMESISKYFDHGKVRLSVRPDGRSEAVYTIYSKDVLENKIIPLCSENFISTNKSLQFREWTKAHFPNYQSIALPDPNKKIDPNWLVGFVDGDGSFYSLIHKTKDYKIGYQVQTVFDIAQLDSERGLLTRIGDQFFGSTQTWAKSKDTQHLRIMSKNGLVNYVEPFFDENKLLTRKEYDFLLWKEMLKTIKNKEHTTLSGLEKIKELRDLQNFYRSNISSDIQKLIDKKLNK
;
A
#
# COMPACT_ATOMS: atom_id res chain seq x y z
N MET A 1 -20.79 2.65 -16.65
CA MET A 1 -21.13 4.01 -16.15
C MET A 1 -20.92 4.11 -14.63
N GLU A 2 -21.38 3.14 -13.85
CA GLU A 2 -21.23 3.10 -12.38
C GLU A 2 -19.79 2.99 -11.92
N LEU A 3 -18.98 2.13 -12.55
CA LEU A 3 -17.54 1.98 -12.28
C LEU A 3 -16.77 3.27 -12.55
N LEU A 4 -17.03 3.97 -13.67
CA LEU A 4 -16.38 5.25 -13.98
C LEU A 4 -16.71 6.33 -12.96
N LYS A 5 -17.98 6.41 -12.51
CA LYS A 5 -18.39 7.31 -11.42
C LYS A 5 -17.69 6.97 -10.11
N SER A 6 -17.53 5.68 -9.78
CA SER A 6 -16.81 5.22 -8.61
C SER A 6 -15.33 5.60 -8.67
N LEU A 7 -14.69 5.45 -9.84
CA LEU A 7 -13.30 5.85 -10.06
C LEU A 7 -13.11 7.37 -9.98
N GLU A 8 -14.04 8.17 -10.53
CA GLU A 8 -14.02 9.63 -10.40
C GLU A 8 -14.23 10.08 -8.94
N HIS A 9 -15.13 9.43 -8.22
CA HIS A 9 -15.35 9.70 -6.80
C HIS A 9 -14.11 9.39 -5.96
N SER A 10 -13.41 8.30 -6.24
CA SER A 10 -12.15 7.96 -5.56
C SER A 10 -11.05 8.99 -5.80
N ARG A 11 -11.01 9.65 -6.97
CA ARG A 11 -10.11 10.80 -7.20
C ARG A 11 -10.41 11.98 -6.28
N ALA A 12 -11.67 12.30 -6.05
CA ALA A 12 -12.10 13.40 -5.19
C ALA A 12 -11.81 13.13 -3.70
N ILE A 13 -11.77 11.86 -3.28
CA ILE A 13 -11.47 11.47 -1.88
C ILE A 13 -10.04 11.87 -1.48
N GLN A 14 -9.07 11.82 -2.40
CA GLN A 14 -7.68 12.17 -2.10
C GLN A 14 -7.46 13.67 -1.75
N GLU A 15 -8.43 14.54 -2.00
CA GLU A 15 -8.29 15.98 -1.74
C GLU A 15 -8.62 16.40 -0.29
N ASN A 16 -9.41 15.59 0.46
CA ASN A 16 -9.81 15.89 1.85
C ASN A 16 -9.80 14.63 2.73
N VAL A 17 -8.65 13.96 2.79
CA VAL A 17 -8.50 12.71 3.53
C VAL A 17 -8.38 12.98 5.03
N ASN A 18 -9.25 12.35 5.83
CA ASN A 18 -9.07 12.27 7.27
C ASN A 18 -8.05 11.17 7.61
N ILE A 19 -6.79 11.56 7.79
CA ILE A 19 -5.70 10.64 8.10
C ILE A 19 -5.80 10.21 9.57
N LYS A 20 -6.01 8.90 9.78
CA LYS A 20 -5.97 8.30 11.11
C LYS A 20 -4.53 7.93 11.50
N PRO A 21 -4.13 8.10 12.77
CA PRO A 21 -2.77 7.76 13.22
C PRO A 21 -2.38 6.31 12.90
N GLN A 22 -3.29 5.36 13.09
CA GLN A 22 -3.03 3.94 12.81
C GLN A 22 -2.80 3.70 11.31
N TRP A 23 -3.63 4.32 10.43
CA TRP A 23 -3.42 4.23 8.98
C TRP A 23 -2.04 4.77 8.60
N LEU A 24 -1.69 5.94 9.13
CA LEU A 24 -0.42 6.59 8.84
C LEU A 24 0.77 5.75 9.32
N ALA A 25 0.66 5.11 10.49
CA ALA A 25 1.69 4.20 10.99
C ALA A 25 1.87 2.98 10.07
N GLY A 26 0.78 2.32 9.65
CA GLY A 26 0.84 1.20 8.71
C GLY A 26 1.46 1.60 7.36
N PHE A 27 1.09 2.79 6.86
CA PHE A 27 1.66 3.34 5.63
C PHE A 27 3.15 3.70 5.77
N ILE A 28 3.57 4.23 6.93
CA ILE A 28 4.99 4.48 7.24
C ILE A 28 5.77 3.16 7.34
N GLU A 29 5.20 2.12 7.91
CA GLU A 29 5.86 0.82 7.97
C GLU A 29 6.15 0.25 6.57
N ALA A 30 5.25 0.45 5.62
CA ALA A 30 5.43 0.05 4.24
C ALA A 30 6.39 0.97 3.46
N GLU A 31 6.20 2.28 3.51
CA GLU A 31 6.79 3.26 2.58
C GLU A 31 7.71 4.30 3.26
N GLY A 32 7.75 4.34 4.59
CA GLY A 32 8.54 5.32 5.33
C GLY A 32 10.03 4.96 5.39
N HIS A 33 10.88 5.97 5.36
CA HIS A 33 12.32 5.83 5.46
C HIS A 33 12.90 6.75 6.53
N PHE A 34 13.71 6.20 7.43
CA PHE A 34 14.44 6.89 8.48
C PHE A 34 15.90 7.06 8.02
N HIS A 35 16.33 8.30 7.84
CA HIS A 35 17.63 8.63 7.26
C HIS A 35 18.57 9.29 8.26
N GLY A 36 19.87 9.22 7.98
CA GLY A 36 20.97 9.75 8.76
C GLY A 36 21.67 8.65 9.56
N LYS A 37 22.97 8.56 9.41
CA LYS A 37 23.83 7.77 10.30
C LYS A 37 24.15 8.58 11.55
N ALA A 38 24.67 7.95 12.60
CA ALA A 38 25.15 8.66 13.78
C ALA A 38 26.09 9.81 13.38
N GLY A 39 25.84 11.00 13.95
CA GLY A 39 26.56 12.24 13.62
C GLY A 39 26.08 12.98 12.36
N GLN A 40 25.15 12.43 11.60
CA GLN A 40 24.50 13.12 10.47
C GLN A 40 23.16 13.73 10.90
N GLN A 41 22.63 14.66 10.09
CA GLN A 41 21.31 15.23 10.34
C GLN A 41 20.24 14.16 10.11
N PRO A 42 19.42 13.81 11.12
CA PRO A 42 18.31 12.90 10.93
C PRO A 42 17.22 13.54 10.06
N HIS A 43 16.59 12.73 9.20
CA HIS A 43 15.40 13.13 8.51
C HIS A 43 14.50 11.92 8.22
N PHE A 44 13.24 12.19 7.99
CA PHE A 44 12.23 11.20 7.65
C PHE A 44 11.66 11.49 6.28
N SER A 45 11.40 10.46 5.49
CA SER A 45 10.71 10.61 4.20
C SER A 45 9.73 9.48 3.93
N ILE A 46 8.73 9.79 3.10
CA ILE A 46 7.84 8.81 2.46
C ILE A 46 7.92 9.07 0.96
N SER A 47 8.08 8.00 0.16
CA SER A 47 8.08 8.09 -1.30
C SER A 47 6.92 7.31 -1.87
N GLN A 48 6.18 7.91 -2.81
CA GLN A 48 5.05 7.29 -3.48
C GLN A 48 4.99 7.61 -4.97
N HIS A 49 4.12 6.90 -5.67
CA HIS A 49 3.84 7.21 -7.07
C HIS A 49 3.30 8.66 -7.21
N PRO A 50 3.65 9.41 -8.27
CA PRO A 50 3.21 10.80 -8.44
C PRO A 50 1.68 10.99 -8.41
N ALA A 51 0.91 9.98 -8.78
CA ALA A 51 -0.55 10.03 -8.70
C ALA A 51 -1.07 10.25 -7.26
N ASP A 52 -0.29 9.87 -6.24
CA ASP A 52 -0.62 10.03 -4.82
C ASP A 52 -0.12 11.36 -4.24
N PHE A 53 0.29 12.33 -5.09
CA PHE A 53 0.83 13.61 -4.66
C PHE A 53 -0.11 14.36 -3.70
N LYS A 54 -1.42 14.34 -3.96
CA LYS A 54 -2.43 14.98 -3.11
C LYS A 54 -2.54 14.33 -1.72
N LEU A 55 -2.43 13.01 -1.67
CA LEU A 55 -2.35 12.28 -0.40
C LEU A 55 -1.09 12.67 0.38
N MET A 56 0.05 12.79 -0.29
CA MET A 56 1.30 13.25 0.34
C MET A 56 1.19 14.68 0.88
N GLU A 57 0.47 15.59 0.18
CA GLU A 57 0.14 16.92 0.70
C GLU A 57 -0.75 16.84 1.96
N SER A 58 -1.71 15.90 2.00
CA SER A 58 -2.55 15.68 3.18
C SER A 58 -1.75 15.15 4.37
N ILE A 59 -0.75 14.28 4.13
CA ILE A 59 0.19 13.84 5.18
C ILE A 59 1.05 15.02 5.67
N SER A 60 1.50 15.90 4.78
CA SER A 60 2.22 17.12 5.16
C SER A 60 1.36 18.04 6.05
N LYS A 61 0.07 18.19 5.73
CA LYS A 61 -0.89 18.95 6.55
C LYS A 61 -1.14 18.28 7.90
N TYR A 62 -1.23 16.94 7.96
CA TYR A 62 -1.40 16.19 9.22
C TYR A 62 -0.28 16.49 10.21
N PHE A 63 0.96 16.54 9.75
CA PHE A 63 2.11 16.89 10.58
C PHE A 63 2.28 18.39 10.76
N ASP A 64 1.56 19.24 10.01
CA ASP A 64 1.75 20.68 9.92
C ASP A 64 3.23 21.04 9.70
N HIS A 65 3.92 20.24 8.91
CA HIS A 65 5.35 20.39 8.64
C HIS A 65 5.81 19.55 7.43
N GLY A 66 7.02 19.85 6.96
CA GLY A 66 7.66 19.13 5.87
C GLY A 66 7.27 19.67 4.50
N LYS A 67 7.80 19.04 3.46
CA LYS A 67 7.57 19.44 2.06
C LYS A 67 7.34 18.23 1.18
N VAL A 68 6.36 18.33 0.31
CA VAL A 68 6.16 17.35 -0.78
C VAL A 68 6.85 17.88 -2.03
N ARG A 69 7.60 17.02 -2.69
CA ARG A 69 8.30 17.33 -3.93
C ARG A 69 8.11 16.19 -4.93
N LEU A 70 8.00 16.55 -6.21
CA LEU A 70 8.19 15.57 -7.27
C LEU A 70 9.69 15.39 -7.51
N SER A 71 10.12 14.14 -7.64
CA SER A 71 11.50 13.73 -7.91
C SER A 71 11.53 12.76 -9.08
N VAL A 72 12.65 12.69 -9.77
CA VAL A 72 12.90 11.69 -10.81
C VAL A 72 14.07 10.84 -10.35
N ARG A 73 13.86 9.54 -10.28
CA ARG A 73 14.88 8.56 -9.90
C ARG A 73 15.92 8.40 -11.02
N PRO A 74 17.11 7.85 -10.72
CA PRO A 74 18.14 7.59 -11.75
C PRO A 74 17.65 6.67 -12.88
N ASP A 75 16.64 5.83 -12.64
CA ASP A 75 16.02 4.95 -13.63
C ASP A 75 14.94 5.65 -14.47
N GLY A 76 14.75 6.97 -14.32
CA GLY A 76 13.78 7.79 -15.05
C GLY A 76 12.36 7.77 -14.47
N ARG A 77 12.06 6.97 -13.45
CA ARG A 77 10.74 6.95 -12.83
C ARG A 77 10.53 8.17 -11.94
N SER A 78 9.37 8.81 -12.08
CA SER A 78 8.97 9.91 -11.22
C SER A 78 8.36 9.40 -9.91
N GLU A 79 8.55 10.16 -8.83
CA GLU A 79 7.99 9.89 -7.51
C GLU A 79 7.56 11.18 -6.82
N ALA A 80 6.56 11.10 -5.93
CA ALA A 80 6.23 12.12 -4.96
C ALA A 80 6.93 11.79 -3.65
N VAL A 81 7.74 12.72 -3.14
CA VAL A 81 8.52 12.52 -1.90
C VAL A 81 8.10 13.57 -0.89
N TYR A 82 7.60 13.11 0.26
CA TYR A 82 7.40 13.92 1.45
C TYR A 82 8.64 13.81 2.35
N THR A 83 9.13 14.92 2.90
CA THR A 83 10.34 14.92 3.75
C THR A 83 10.22 15.87 4.91
N ILE A 84 10.69 15.44 6.10
CA ILE A 84 10.81 16.23 7.34
C ILE A 84 12.28 16.22 7.78
N TYR A 85 12.85 17.42 7.96
CA TYR A 85 14.19 17.66 8.51
C TYR A 85 14.18 18.24 9.91
N SER A 86 13.05 18.81 10.37
CA SER A 86 12.94 19.44 11.71
C SER A 86 13.09 18.39 12.79
N LYS A 87 14.15 18.50 13.60
CA LYS A 87 14.42 17.61 14.73
C LYS A 87 13.28 17.64 15.76
N ASP A 88 12.71 18.83 16.01
CA ASP A 88 11.57 19.00 16.90
C ASP A 88 10.34 18.21 16.43
N VAL A 89 10.00 18.29 15.14
CA VAL A 89 8.86 17.53 14.57
C VAL A 89 9.13 16.04 14.55
N LEU A 90 10.36 15.62 14.26
CA LEU A 90 10.76 14.22 14.34
C LEU A 90 10.58 13.69 15.76
N GLU A 91 11.04 14.44 16.77
CA GLU A 91 10.98 14.05 18.18
C GLU A 91 9.56 14.07 18.74
N ASN A 92 8.78 15.12 18.46
CA ASN A 92 7.49 15.35 19.10
C ASN A 92 6.27 14.82 18.31
N LYS A 93 6.42 14.47 17.03
CA LYS A 93 5.31 13.97 16.19
C LYS A 93 5.60 12.59 15.59
N ILE A 94 6.76 12.40 14.93
CA ILE A 94 7.08 11.12 14.25
C ILE A 94 7.39 10.02 15.25
N ILE A 95 8.25 10.29 16.23
CA ILE A 95 8.65 9.27 17.22
C ILE A 95 7.46 8.74 18.03
N PRO A 96 6.60 9.58 18.63
CA PRO A 96 5.41 9.09 19.33
C PRO A 96 4.48 8.29 18.45
N LEU A 97 4.14 8.79 17.26
CA LEU A 97 3.28 8.08 16.31
C LEU A 97 3.79 6.65 16.00
N CYS A 98 5.08 6.54 15.66
CA CYS A 98 5.69 5.26 15.32
C CYS A 98 5.80 4.34 16.53
N SER A 99 6.24 4.86 17.69
CA SER A 99 6.41 4.06 18.92
C SER A 99 5.11 3.43 19.41
N GLU A 100 3.99 4.13 19.25
CA GLU A 100 2.68 3.67 19.73
C GLU A 100 1.99 2.70 18.77
N ASN A 101 2.24 2.84 17.46
CA ASN A 101 1.40 2.23 16.44
C ASN A 101 2.11 1.22 15.53
N PHE A 102 3.43 1.10 15.55
CA PHE A 102 4.14 0.11 14.73
C PHE A 102 3.81 -1.33 15.17
N ILE A 103 3.73 -2.22 14.19
CA ILE A 103 3.36 -3.62 14.33
C ILE A 103 4.41 -4.56 13.74
N SER A 104 5.11 -4.16 12.65
CA SER A 104 6.15 -4.98 12.03
C SER A 104 7.44 -4.94 12.83
N THR A 105 8.13 -6.08 12.90
CA THR A 105 9.37 -6.20 13.67
C THR A 105 10.52 -5.50 12.97
N ASN A 106 10.66 -5.69 11.67
CA ASN A 106 11.80 -5.15 10.92
C ASN A 106 11.80 -3.62 10.86
N LYS A 107 10.65 -3.00 10.60
CA LYS A 107 10.55 -1.54 10.59
C LYS A 107 10.78 -0.97 11.99
N SER A 108 10.25 -1.62 13.03
CA SER A 108 10.47 -1.21 14.42
C SER A 108 11.93 -1.31 14.84
N LEU A 109 12.67 -2.32 14.37
CA LEU A 109 14.11 -2.42 14.60
C LEU A 109 14.87 -1.28 13.92
N GLN A 110 14.60 -0.98 12.64
CA GLN A 110 15.19 0.15 11.93
C GLN A 110 14.90 1.48 12.62
N PHE A 111 13.66 1.69 13.02
CA PHE A 111 13.20 2.87 13.72
C PHE A 111 13.90 3.03 15.08
N ARG A 112 14.00 1.95 15.87
CA ARG A 112 14.68 1.94 17.16
C ARG A 112 16.17 2.28 17.05
N GLU A 113 16.88 1.72 16.08
CA GLU A 113 18.31 2.03 15.87
C GLU A 113 18.50 3.49 15.41
N TRP A 114 17.59 4.00 14.57
CA TRP A 114 17.62 5.39 14.14
C TRP A 114 17.33 6.36 15.31
N THR A 115 16.32 6.10 16.13
CA THR A 115 16.01 6.93 17.31
C THR A 115 17.15 6.92 18.33
N LYS A 116 17.72 5.76 18.60
CA LYS A 116 18.89 5.62 19.48
C LYS A 116 20.10 6.42 19.01
N ALA A 117 20.32 6.50 17.69
CA ALA A 117 21.44 7.23 17.12
C ALA A 117 21.28 8.75 17.19
N HIS A 118 20.05 9.27 17.22
CA HIS A 118 19.77 10.71 17.04
C HIS A 118 19.04 11.39 18.17
N PHE A 119 18.32 10.62 19.02
CA PHE A 119 17.43 11.13 20.06
C PHE A 119 17.76 10.48 21.42
N PRO A 120 18.64 11.08 22.23
CA PRO A 120 19.09 10.49 23.50
C PRO A 120 17.97 10.13 24.48
N ASN A 121 16.84 10.85 24.43
CA ASN A 121 15.69 10.60 25.29
C ASN A 121 14.91 9.31 24.91
N TYR A 122 15.19 8.71 23.76
CA TYR A 122 14.49 7.51 23.22
C TYR A 122 15.38 6.28 23.11
N GLN A 123 16.20 6.02 24.14
CA GLN A 123 17.17 4.89 24.14
C GLN A 123 16.48 3.50 24.22
N SER A 124 15.24 3.43 24.72
CA SER A 124 14.52 2.18 25.01
C SER A 124 13.14 2.15 24.39
N ILE A 125 13.04 2.24 23.05
CA ILE A 125 11.76 1.99 22.37
C ILE A 125 11.52 0.48 22.36
N ALA A 126 10.38 0.05 22.93
CA ALA A 126 9.97 -1.34 22.94
C ALA A 126 9.66 -1.84 21.52
N LEU A 127 9.94 -3.10 21.25
CA LEU A 127 9.43 -3.76 20.05
C LEU A 127 7.93 -4.01 20.18
N PRO A 128 7.19 -4.09 19.06
CA PRO A 128 5.77 -4.37 19.08
C PRO A 128 5.46 -5.71 19.78
N ASP A 129 4.40 -5.73 20.58
CA ASP A 129 3.88 -6.98 21.14
C ASP A 129 3.33 -7.87 20.00
N PRO A 130 3.88 -9.08 19.78
CA PRO A 130 3.42 -9.97 18.73
C PRO A 130 1.98 -10.44 18.92
N ASN A 131 1.40 -10.29 20.13
CA ASN A 131 0.02 -10.68 20.46
C ASN A 131 -0.96 -9.49 20.39
N LYS A 132 -0.45 -8.26 20.22
CA LYS A 132 -1.31 -7.08 20.09
C LYS A 132 -2.24 -7.22 18.89
N LYS A 133 -3.55 -7.03 19.11
CA LYS A 133 -4.53 -7.02 18.01
C LYS A 133 -4.20 -5.91 17.00
N ILE A 134 -4.20 -6.25 15.73
CA ILE A 134 -3.92 -5.30 14.65
C ILE A 134 -5.15 -4.43 14.42
N ASP A 135 -4.98 -3.10 14.38
CA ASP A 135 -6.05 -2.16 14.04
C ASP A 135 -6.37 -2.25 12.54
N PRO A 136 -7.65 -2.30 12.13
CA PRO A 136 -8.03 -2.32 10.72
C PRO A 136 -7.46 -1.15 9.92
N ASN A 137 -7.39 0.06 10.50
CA ASN A 137 -6.82 1.22 9.80
C ASN A 137 -5.30 1.05 9.58
N TRP A 138 -4.60 0.42 10.54
CA TRP A 138 -3.18 0.07 10.34
C TRP A 138 -3.01 -0.86 9.13
N LEU A 139 -3.85 -1.90 9.04
CA LEU A 139 -3.79 -2.82 7.90
C LEU A 139 -4.09 -2.12 6.58
N VAL A 140 -5.07 -1.21 6.54
CA VAL A 140 -5.35 -0.40 5.33
C VAL A 140 -4.12 0.39 4.91
N GLY A 141 -3.48 1.12 5.84
CA GLY A 141 -2.26 1.88 5.55
C GLY A 141 -1.11 0.99 5.06
N PHE A 142 -0.92 -0.17 5.69
CA PHE A 142 0.09 -1.13 5.28
C PHE A 142 -0.18 -1.72 3.88
N VAL A 143 -1.44 -2.02 3.56
CA VAL A 143 -1.86 -2.48 2.22
C VAL A 143 -1.76 -1.36 1.19
N ASP A 144 -2.05 -0.10 1.55
CA ASP A 144 -1.84 1.06 0.70
C ASP A 144 -0.37 1.16 0.20
N GLY A 145 0.60 0.75 1.01
CA GLY A 145 2.00 0.59 0.58
C GLY A 145 2.25 -0.76 -0.12
N ASP A 146 2.19 -1.86 0.59
CA ASP A 146 2.74 -3.16 0.18
C ASP A 146 1.72 -4.18 -0.36
N GLY A 147 0.41 -3.88 -0.30
CA GLY A 147 -0.61 -4.79 -0.83
C GLY A 147 -0.75 -4.75 -2.35
N SER A 148 -1.32 -5.80 -2.91
CA SER A 148 -1.56 -5.90 -4.36
C SER A 148 -2.89 -6.60 -4.67
N PHE A 149 -3.64 -6.04 -5.60
CA PHE A 149 -4.87 -6.60 -6.19
C PHE A 149 -4.62 -6.84 -7.67
N TYR A 150 -4.71 -8.09 -8.13
CA TYR A 150 -4.43 -8.40 -9.53
C TYR A 150 -5.13 -9.69 -9.98
N SER A 151 -5.10 -9.96 -11.29
CA SER A 151 -5.62 -11.19 -11.87
C SER A 151 -4.57 -11.87 -12.73
N LEU A 152 -4.51 -13.19 -12.60
CA LEU A 152 -3.69 -14.09 -13.41
C LEU A 152 -4.55 -14.71 -14.51
N ILE A 153 -4.03 -14.75 -15.73
CA ILE A 153 -4.65 -15.40 -16.88
C ILE A 153 -3.60 -16.35 -17.49
N HIS A 154 -3.82 -17.64 -17.35
CA HIS A 154 -2.92 -18.67 -17.84
C HIS A 154 -3.56 -19.47 -18.98
N LYS A 155 -2.82 -19.68 -20.07
CA LYS A 155 -3.23 -20.64 -21.09
C LYS A 155 -3.14 -22.07 -20.54
N THR A 156 -4.21 -22.84 -20.72
CA THR A 156 -4.24 -24.27 -20.34
C THR A 156 -5.28 -25.02 -21.16
N LYS A 157 -5.02 -26.30 -21.43
CA LYS A 157 -5.94 -27.19 -22.16
C LYS A 157 -7.06 -27.74 -21.27
N ASP A 158 -6.95 -27.58 -19.95
CA ASP A 158 -7.88 -28.14 -18.96
C ASP A 158 -9.22 -27.41 -18.89
N TYR A 159 -9.30 -26.23 -19.51
CA TYR A 159 -10.50 -25.41 -19.54
C TYR A 159 -11.06 -25.25 -20.94
N LYS A 160 -12.39 -25.32 -21.09
CA LYS A 160 -13.08 -25.22 -22.38
C LYS A 160 -12.68 -24.01 -23.22
N ILE A 161 -12.43 -22.87 -22.59
CA ILE A 161 -12.01 -21.63 -23.26
C ILE A 161 -10.50 -21.55 -23.50
N GLY A 162 -9.72 -22.56 -23.09
CA GLY A 162 -8.26 -22.59 -23.20
C GLY A 162 -7.52 -21.70 -22.21
N TYR A 163 -8.21 -21.15 -21.19
CA TYR A 163 -7.63 -20.25 -20.20
C TYR A 163 -8.18 -20.50 -18.79
N GLN A 164 -7.28 -20.42 -17.81
CA GLN A 164 -7.61 -20.31 -16.40
C GLN A 164 -7.49 -18.84 -15.97
N VAL A 165 -8.48 -18.34 -15.23
CA VAL A 165 -8.48 -17.01 -14.65
C VAL A 165 -8.53 -17.11 -13.12
N GLN A 166 -7.67 -16.35 -12.46
CA GLN A 166 -7.57 -16.30 -11.00
C GLN A 166 -7.41 -14.85 -10.55
N THR A 167 -8.29 -14.36 -9.66
CA THR A 167 -8.08 -13.11 -8.95
C THR A 167 -7.28 -13.37 -7.67
N VAL A 168 -6.43 -12.42 -7.31
CA VAL A 168 -5.48 -12.55 -6.21
C VAL A 168 -5.45 -11.27 -5.38
N PHE A 169 -5.47 -11.42 -4.07
CA PHE A 169 -5.00 -10.42 -3.11
C PHE A 169 -3.69 -10.91 -2.50
N ASP A 170 -2.69 -10.05 -2.43
CA ASP A 170 -1.33 -10.43 -2.05
C ASP A 170 -0.65 -9.33 -1.22
N ILE A 171 -0.01 -9.71 -0.11
CA ILE A 171 0.91 -8.87 0.65
C ILE A 171 2.25 -9.58 0.69
N ALA A 172 3.31 -8.92 0.22
CA ALA A 172 4.67 -9.46 0.22
C ALA A 172 5.53 -8.77 1.28
N GLN A 173 6.28 -9.55 2.03
CA GLN A 173 7.22 -9.07 3.04
C GLN A 173 8.50 -9.91 3.07
N LEU A 174 9.52 -9.46 3.80
CA LEU A 174 10.69 -10.29 4.12
C LEU A 174 10.27 -11.54 4.89
N ASP A 175 11.00 -12.63 4.75
CA ASP A 175 10.73 -13.90 5.45
C ASP A 175 10.68 -13.73 6.98
N SER A 176 11.47 -12.81 7.53
CA SER A 176 11.45 -12.46 8.95
C SER A 176 10.10 -11.91 9.45
N GLU A 177 9.24 -11.40 8.54
CA GLU A 177 7.87 -10.92 8.86
C GLU A 177 6.78 -11.97 8.60
N ARG A 178 7.14 -13.26 8.43
CA ARG A 178 6.17 -14.35 8.26
C ARG A 178 5.12 -14.36 9.38
N GLY A 179 5.55 -14.14 10.62
CA GLY A 179 4.65 -14.08 11.78
C GLY A 179 3.61 -12.97 11.67
N LEU A 180 4.00 -11.77 11.17
CA LEU A 180 3.08 -10.68 10.90
C LEU A 180 2.07 -11.05 9.81
N LEU A 181 2.54 -11.61 8.69
CA LEU A 181 1.65 -12.04 7.59
C LEU A 181 0.65 -13.10 8.04
N THR A 182 1.08 -14.07 8.87
CA THR A 182 0.20 -15.09 9.46
C THR A 182 -0.87 -14.45 10.35
N ARG A 183 -0.51 -13.50 11.21
CA ARG A 183 -1.46 -12.76 12.07
C ARG A 183 -2.47 -11.96 11.27
N ILE A 184 -2.02 -11.26 10.21
CA ILE A 184 -2.91 -10.53 9.30
C ILE A 184 -3.90 -11.49 8.66
N GLY A 185 -3.43 -12.62 8.15
CA GLY A 185 -4.27 -13.63 7.50
C GLY A 185 -5.30 -14.22 8.46
N ASP A 186 -4.89 -14.56 9.66
CA ASP A 186 -5.76 -15.12 10.71
C ASP A 186 -6.81 -14.11 11.19
N GLN A 187 -6.39 -12.90 11.51
CA GLN A 187 -7.28 -11.90 12.09
C GLN A 187 -8.31 -11.34 11.09
N PHE A 188 -7.95 -11.19 9.81
CA PHE A 188 -8.77 -10.46 8.84
C PHE A 188 -9.29 -11.30 7.67
N PHE A 189 -8.57 -12.35 7.27
CA PHE A 189 -8.83 -13.02 6.00
C PHE A 189 -9.12 -14.53 6.12
N GLY A 190 -9.24 -15.04 7.34
CA GLY A 190 -9.56 -16.44 7.61
C GLY A 190 -8.51 -17.41 7.04
N SER A 191 -7.25 -16.98 6.94
CA SER A 191 -6.15 -17.76 6.39
C SER A 191 -4.84 -17.47 7.10
N THR A 192 -4.21 -18.52 7.60
CA THR A 192 -2.87 -18.47 8.21
C THR A 192 -1.76 -18.88 7.23
N GLN A 193 -2.13 -19.23 5.98
CA GLN A 193 -1.16 -19.74 5.02
C GLN A 193 -0.35 -18.61 4.38
N THR A 194 0.95 -18.70 4.48
CA THR A 194 1.92 -17.87 3.79
C THR A 194 2.72 -18.70 2.80
N TRP A 195 3.20 -18.07 1.72
CA TRP A 195 3.92 -18.74 0.64
C TRP A 195 5.29 -18.10 0.45
N ALA A 196 6.35 -18.92 0.50
CA ALA A 196 7.68 -18.47 0.13
C ALA A 196 7.76 -18.32 -1.40
N LYS A 197 8.12 -17.12 -1.89
CA LYS A 197 8.42 -16.88 -3.30
C LYS A 197 9.90 -17.05 -3.60
N SER A 198 10.75 -16.70 -2.63
CA SER A 198 12.19 -16.86 -2.64
C SER A 198 12.68 -17.16 -1.24
N LYS A 199 13.99 -17.37 -1.06
CA LYS A 199 14.59 -17.58 0.26
C LYS A 199 14.28 -16.46 1.26
N ASP A 200 14.15 -15.21 0.75
CA ASP A 200 14.06 -14.02 1.58
C ASP A 200 12.69 -13.31 1.53
N THR A 201 11.70 -13.88 0.78
CA THR A 201 10.39 -13.23 0.59
C THR A 201 9.24 -14.18 0.88
N GLN A 202 8.32 -13.73 1.73
CA GLN A 202 7.06 -14.38 2.07
C GLN A 202 5.87 -13.60 1.52
N HIS A 203 4.81 -14.30 1.19
CA HIS A 203 3.55 -13.75 0.71
C HIS A 203 2.38 -14.26 1.54
N LEU A 204 1.53 -13.36 2.02
CA LEU A 204 0.15 -13.69 2.37
C LEU A 204 -0.67 -13.54 1.08
N ARG A 205 -1.07 -14.66 0.49
CA ARG A 205 -1.78 -14.66 -0.80
C ARG A 205 -3.12 -15.34 -0.67
N ILE A 206 -4.19 -14.60 -0.92
CA ILE A 206 -5.55 -15.09 -0.92
C ILE A 206 -6.01 -15.25 -2.38
N MET A 207 -6.31 -16.48 -2.78
CA MET A 207 -6.75 -16.84 -4.14
C MET A 207 -8.05 -17.63 -4.15
N SER A 208 -8.44 -18.20 -3.00
CA SER A 208 -9.68 -18.96 -2.91
C SER A 208 -10.87 -18.02 -3.08
N LYS A 209 -11.86 -18.40 -3.89
CA LYS A 209 -13.11 -17.64 -4.07
C LYS A 209 -13.76 -17.31 -2.74
N ASN A 210 -13.78 -18.26 -1.82
CA ASN A 210 -14.34 -18.08 -0.47
C ASN A 210 -13.60 -16.99 0.31
N GLY A 211 -12.27 -17.03 0.35
CA GLY A 211 -11.44 -16.04 1.03
C GLY A 211 -11.62 -14.64 0.44
N LEU A 212 -11.61 -14.53 -0.89
CA LEU A 212 -11.77 -13.24 -1.57
C LEU A 212 -13.15 -12.62 -1.35
N VAL A 213 -14.22 -13.42 -1.48
CA VAL A 213 -15.61 -12.94 -1.41
C VAL A 213 -16.09 -12.67 0.01
N ASN A 214 -15.68 -13.51 0.98
CA ASN A 214 -16.21 -13.44 2.34
C ASN A 214 -15.34 -12.64 3.30
N TYR A 215 -14.09 -12.34 2.93
CA TYR A 215 -13.17 -11.62 3.80
C TYR A 215 -12.51 -10.41 3.12
N VAL A 216 -11.84 -10.60 1.98
CA VAL A 216 -11.03 -9.52 1.35
C VAL A 216 -11.94 -8.43 0.79
N GLU A 217 -12.93 -8.78 -0.05
CA GLU A 217 -13.85 -7.82 -0.66
C GLU A 217 -14.61 -7.00 0.41
N PRO A 218 -15.27 -7.63 1.43
CA PRO A 218 -15.98 -6.88 2.47
C PRO A 218 -15.06 -5.99 3.31
N PHE A 219 -13.87 -6.46 3.65
CA PHE A 219 -12.92 -5.68 4.44
C PHE A 219 -12.57 -4.35 3.77
N PHE A 220 -12.22 -4.35 2.47
CA PHE A 220 -11.87 -3.13 1.76
C PHE A 220 -13.10 -2.34 1.26
N ASP A 221 -14.29 -2.92 1.23
CA ASP A 221 -15.54 -2.17 1.05
C ASP A 221 -15.85 -1.28 2.26
N GLU A 222 -15.59 -1.77 3.47
CA GLU A 222 -15.78 -1.03 4.72
C GLU A 222 -14.60 -0.09 5.04
N ASN A 223 -13.38 -0.49 4.67
CA ASN A 223 -12.14 0.20 5.01
C ASN A 223 -11.42 0.66 3.74
N LYS A 224 -11.72 1.89 3.29
CA LYS A 224 -11.25 2.43 2.02
C LYS A 224 -9.75 2.66 2.01
N LEU A 225 -9.10 2.27 0.91
CA LEU A 225 -7.71 2.62 0.61
C LEU A 225 -7.62 4.11 0.28
N LEU A 226 -6.51 4.74 0.65
CA LEU A 226 -6.31 6.18 0.46
C LEU A 226 -5.37 6.51 -0.71
N THR A 227 -4.58 5.53 -1.16
CA THR A 227 -3.71 5.68 -2.33
C THR A 227 -4.46 5.36 -3.63
N ARG A 228 -3.80 5.55 -4.76
CA ARG A 228 -4.29 5.07 -6.06
C ARG A 228 -4.61 3.56 -6.09
N LYS A 229 -4.19 2.81 -5.07
CA LYS A 229 -4.50 1.38 -4.94
C LYS A 229 -6.00 1.12 -4.76
N GLU A 230 -6.78 2.11 -4.36
CA GLU A 230 -8.24 2.04 -4.38
C GLU A 230 -8.77 1.76 -5.80
N TYR A 231 -8.15 2.32 -6.86
CA TYR A 231 -8.52 1.99 -8.24
C TYR A 231 -8.21 0.53 -8.59
N ASP A 232 -7.05 0.04 -8.12
CA ASP A 232 -6.68 -1.36 -8.31
C ASP A 232 -7.71 -2.28 -7.66
N PHE A 233 -8.16 -1.96 -6.45
CA PHE A 233 -9.19 -2.71 -5.73
C PHE A 233 -10.54 -2.66 -6.45
N LEU A 234 -11.01 -1.50 -6.89
CA LEU A 234 -12.30 -1.36 -7.57
C LEU A 234 -12.34 -2.15 -8.88
N LEU A 235 -11.30 -2.09 -9.70
CA LEU A 235 -11.19 -2.87 -10.93
C LEU A 235 -11.08 -4.37 -10.64
N TRP A 236 -10.29 -4.75 -9.65
CA TRP A 236 -10.16 -6.12 -9.18
C TRP A 236 -11.50 -6.67 -8.67
N LYS A 237 -12.30 -5.88 -7.97
CA LYS A 237 -13.63 -6.25 -7.50
C LYS A 237 -14.58 -6.56 -8.68
N GLU A 238 -14.54 -5.80 -9.78
CA GLU A 238 -15.30 -6.11 -10.98
C GLU A 238 -14.83 -7.41 -11.66
N MET A 239 -13.51 -7.69 -11.66
CA MET A 239 -13.00 -8.99 -12.12
C MET A 239 -13.48 -10.13 -11.22
N LEU A 240 -13.46 -9.95 -9.89
CA LEU A 240 -13.96 -10.93 -8.92
C LEU A 240 -15.45 -11.19 -9.12
N LYS A 241 -16.26 -10.16 -9.39
CA LYS A 241 -17.70 -10.28 -9.72
C LYS A 241 -17.92 -11.17 -10.95
N THR A 242 -17.12 -10.98 -11.99
CA THR A 242 -17.15 -11.84 -13.19
C THR A 242 -16.86 -13.31 -12.85
N ILE A 243 -15.95 -13.56 -11.89
CA ILE A 243 -15.67 -14.92 -11.38
C ILE A 243 -16.81 -15.44 -10.51
N LYS A 244 -17.39 -14.60 -9.63
CA LYS A 244 -18.54 -14.97 -8.80
C LYS A 244 -19.71 -15.48 -9.65
N ASN A 245 -19.98 -14.82 -10.75
CA ASN A 245 -21.04 -15.13 -11.70
C ASN A 245 -20.72 -16.28 -12.67
N LYS A 246 -19.49 -16.85 -12.61
CA LYS A 246 -18.98 -17.85 -13.54
C LYS A 246 -18.85 -17.37 -15.01
N GLU A 247 -18.99 -16.07 -15.27
CA GLU A 247 -18.84 -15.47 -16.61
C GLU A 247 -17.42 -15.68 -17.18
N HIS A 248 -16.40 -15.74 -16.32
CA HIS A 248 -14.99 -16.00 -16.67
C HIS A 248 -14.77 -17.33 -17.40
N THR A 249 -15.77 -18.23 -17.43
CA THR A 249 -15.71 -19.52 -18.18
C THR A 249 -16.17 -19.38 -19.63
N THR A 250 -16.52 -18.17 -20.06
CA THR A 250 -16.90 -17.82 -21.43
C THR A 250 -15.85 -16.93 -22.08
N LEU A 251 -15.79 -16.89 -23.43
CA LEU A 251 -14.87 -16.00 -24.15
C LEU A 251 -15.17 -14.52 -23.86
N SER A 252 -16.46 -14.14 -23.79
CA SER A 252 -16.84 -12.75 -23.48
C SER A 252 -16.45 -12.35 -22.07
N GLY A 253 -16.60 -13.22 -21.08
CA GLY A 253 -16.18 -12.95 -19.71
C GLY A 253 -14.66 -12.89 -19.56
N LEU A 254 -13.93 -13.73 -20.32
CA LEU A 254 -12.47 -13.64 -20.38
C LEU A 254 -12.01 -12.29 -20.97
N GLU A 255 -12.65 -11.83 -22.05
CA GLU A 255 -12.33 -10.55 -22.69
C GLU A 255 -12.59 -9.37 -21.74
N LYS A 256 -13.75 -9.36 -21.07
CA LYS A 256 -14.06 -8.37 -20.02
C LYS A 256 -12.97 -8.31 -18.93
N ILE A 257 -12.47 -9.46 -18.46
CA ILE A 257 -11.39 -9.49 -17.45
C ILE A 257 -10.07 -8.94 -18.01
N LYS A 258 -9.74 -9.20 -19.29
CA LYS A 258 -8.57 -8.63 -19.93
C LYS A 258 -8.69 -7.11 -20.04
N GLU A 259 -9.83 -6.59 -20.47
CA GLU A 259 -10.10 -5.15 -20.55
C GLU A 259 -9.95 -4.47 -19.19
N LEU A 260 -10.52 -5.05 -18.11
CA LEU A 260 -10.38 -4.54 -16.75
C LEU A 260 -8.92 -4.55 -16.27
N ARG A 261 -8.17 -5.61 -16.59
CA ARG A 261 -6.74 -5.69 -16.27
C ARG A 261 -5.91 -4.67 -17.05
N ASP A 262 -6.21 -4.46 -18.34
CA ASP A 262 -5.51 -3.48 -19.15
C ASP A 262 -5.82 -2.06 -18.66
N LEU A 263 -7.06 -1.79 -18.23
CA LEU A 263 -7.44 -0.55 -17.57
C LEU A 263 -6.69 -0.36 -16.23
N GLN A 264 -6.54 -1.40 -15.41
CA GLN A 264 -5.76 -1.38 -14.19
C GLN A 264 -4.30 -1.00 -14.46
N ASN A 265 -3.68 -1.63 -15.47
CA ASN A 265 -2.31 -1.31 -15.89
C ASN A 265 -2.19 0.13 -16.43
N PHE A 266 -3.19 0.61 -17.16
CA PHE A 266 -3.24 1.99 -17.63
C PHE A 266 -3.23 2.97 -16.46
N TYR A 267 -4.08 2.79 -15.44
CA TYR A 267 -4.10 3.67 -14.26
C TYR A 267 -2.83 3.58 -13.40
N ARG A 268 -2.14 2.43 -13.40
CA ARG A 268 -0.83 2.29 -12.75
C ARG A 268 0.27 3.07 -13.44
N SER A 269 0.19 3.21 -14.76
CA SER A 269 1.25 3.81 -15.58
C SER A 269 1.01 5.30 -15.85
N ASN A 270 -0.25 5.78 -15.76
CA ASN A 270 -0.61 7.14 -16.11
C ASN A 270 -0.91 7.99 -14.87
N ILE A 271 -0.50 9.23 -14.94
CA ILE A 271 -0.72 10.27 -13.94
C ILE A 271 -1.67 11.33 -14.52
N SER A 272 -2.32 12.10 -13.65
CA SER A 272 -3.19 13.18 -14.10
C SER A 272 -2.41 14.24 -14.89
N SER A 273 -3.09 14.91 -15.82
CA SER A 273 -2.48 15.98 -16.64
C SER A 273 -1.85 17.09 -15.79
N ASP A 274 -2.40 17.38 -14.62
CA ASP A 274 -1.88 18.42 -13.73
C ASP A 274 -0.58 17.97 -13.05
N ILE A 275 -0.50 16.73 -12.60
CA ILE A 275 0.74 16.15 -12.07
C ILE A 275 1.80 16.05 -13.18
N GLN A 276 1.41 15.67 -14.41
CA GLN A 276 2.34 15.63 -15.54
C GLN A 276 2.93 17.03 -15.81
N LYS A 277 2.10 18.09 -15.84
CA LYS A 277 2.59 19.47 -15.99
C LYS A 277 3.57 19.88 -14.87
N LEU A 278 3.34 19.44 -13.62
CA LEU A 278 4.27 19.70 -12.53
C LEU A 278 5.60 18.97 -12.71
N ILE A 279 5.59 17.74 -13.20
CA ILE A 279 6.79 16.97 -13.54
C ILE A 279 7.56 17.67 -14.67
N ASP A 280 6.88 18.00 -15.76
CA ASP A 280 7.48 18.66 -16.93
C ASP A 280 8.13 20.00 -16.58
N LYS A 281 7.46 20.81 -15.75
CA LYS A 281 8.00 22.09 -15.22
C LYS A 281 9.27 21.88 -14.39
N LYS A 282 9.43 20.73 -13.77
CA LYS A 282 10.61 20.41 -12.94
C LYS A 282 11.77 19.88 -13.77
N LEU A 283 11.49 19.08 -14.79
CA LEU A 283 12.51 18.50 -15.68
C LEU A 283 13.12 19.56 -16.61
N ASN A 284 12.38 20.64 -16.91
CA ASN A 284 12.81 21.75 -17.77
C ASN A 284 13.50 22.90 -17.01
N LYS A 285 13.85 22.67 -15.72
CA LYS A 285 14.67 23.56 -14.90
C LYS A 285 16.04 22.93 -14.61
#